data_5af55cd18e1b9ea5cdf2cc2e3e4b4e10
#
_entry.id   5af55cd18e1b9ea5cdf2cc2e3e4b4e10
#
_cell.length_a   1.000
_cell.length_b   1.000
_cell.length_c   1.000
_cell.angle_alpha   90.00
_cell.angle_beta   90.00
_cell.angle_gamma   90.00
#
_symmetry.space_group_name_H-M   'P 1'
#
loop_
_entity.id
_entity.type
_entity.pdbx_description
1 polymer ?
#
loop_
_entity_poly.entity_id
_entity_poly.type
_entity_poly.pdbx_seq_one_letter_code
_entity_poly.pdbx_strand_id
1 'polypeptide(L)'
;MRSKILFLVFLLILVVIPGVHAEDALDWYTRGQYALGLGNYADALTNFDKALAVDQNYAPALSGKAVALNGLGNYADAIIAAEKAIAIKSSDQNALNARAFGLLKTGMYAESVTAYDTLFLAGYFRADAFCNQGYAYLMLNKSDKAVTSYEKCTAIDPTNLDGWTQQGLALMNLGKYQEALNAYDQATKISVKNAELWNNKGLAYAALGKYQDALQSFNKALGLKPDFADALKNKESVMGKAQVVTFSGTVTPTVTISRIGTFFTTVTPSPLPTEVTPQATVTGEPQKTTVPVAKKTTYSPVSPLTALAGVFVVCGFILAKNHIRK
;
A
#
# COMPACT_ATOMS: atom_id res chain seq x y z
N MET A 1 74.39 -18.78 -29.41
CA MET A 1 73.16 -19.58 -29.44
C MET A 1 72.43 -19.62 -28.07
N ARG A 2 73.12 -19.69 -26.94
CA ARG A 2 72.45 -19.79 -25.59
C ARG A 2 71.65 -18.56 -25.16
N SER A 3 72.02 -17.36 -25.60
CA SER A 3 71.34 -16.09 -25.25
C SER A 3 69.95 -15.94 -25.93
N LYS A 4 69.74 -16.44 -27.17
CA LYS A 4 68.47 -16.36 -27.89
C LYS A 4 67.43 -17.34 -27.37
N ILE A 5 67.85 -18.47 -26.82
CA ILE A 5 66.96 -19.47 -26.22
C ILE A 5 66.41 -18.98 -24.88
N LEU A 6 67.21 -18.26 -24.08
CA LEU A 6 66.77 -17.67 -22.82
C LEU A 6 65.69 -16.57 -23.03
N PHE A 7 65.80 -15.78 -24.11
CA PHE A 7 64.83 -14.75 -24.46
C PHE A 7 63.52 -15.33 -24.96
N LEU A 8 63.53 -16.44 -25.68
CA LEU A 8 62.33 -17.16 -26.13
C LEU A 8 61.61 -17.84 -24.97
N VAL A 9 62.34 -18.39 -24.00
CA VAL A 9 61.71 -19.00 -22.78
C VAL A 9 61.12 -17.94 -21.88
N PHE A 10 61.74 -16.73 -21.78
CA PHE A 10 61.15 -15.61 -21.03
C PHE A 10 59.90 -15.05 -21.71
N LEU A 11 59.83 -15.04 -23.05
CA LEU A 11 58.67 -14.63 -23.81
C LEU A 11 57.50 -15.63 -23.71
N LEU A 12 57.82 -16.94 -23.58
CA LEU A 12 56.81 -18.00 -23.41
C LEU A 12 56.26 -18.10 -22.00
N ILE A 13 57.00 -17.68 -20.98
CA ILE A 13 56.54 -17.64 -19.57
C ILE A 13 55.60 -16.45 -19.32
N LEU A 14 55.72 -15.38 -20.16
CA LEU A 14 54.81 -14.22 -20.05
C LEU A 14 53.41 -14.46 -20.64
N VAL A 15 53.18 -15.61 -21.29
CA VAL A 15 51.86 -15.94 -21.92
C VAL A 15 51.00 -16.89 -21.08
N VAL A 16 51.49 -17.39 -19.94
CA VAL A 16 50.71 -18.25 -19.02
C VAL A 16 50.69 -17.65 -17.63
N ILE A 17 50.44 -16.36 -17.51
CA ILE A 17 49.70 -15.86 -16.36
C ILE A 17 48.26 -16.26 -16.65
N PRO A 18 47.61 -17.16 -15.84
CA PRO A 18 46.17 -17.34 -15.96
C PRO A 18 45.62 -15.93 -15.85
N GLY A 19 45.00 -15.48 -16.96
CA GLY A 19 44.46 -14.15 -17.05
C GLY A 19 43.64 -13.89 -15.79
N VAL A 20 44.03 -12.93 -15.01
CA VAL A 20 43.06 -12.22 -14.15
C VAL A 20 42.08 -11.71 -15.20
N HIS A 21 41.01 -12.47 -15.41
CA HIS A 21 39.92 -11.99 -16.23
C HIS A 21 39.50 -10.70 -15.57
N ALA A 22 39.78 -9.57 -16.23
CA ALA A 22 39.22 -8.30 -15.79
C ALA A 22 37.71 -8.54 -15.69
N GLU A 23 37.17 -8.43 -14.49
CA GLU A 23 35.75 -8.61 -14.26
C GLU A 23 35.04 -7.62 -15.19
N ASP A 24 34.16 -8.15 -16.02
CA ASP A 24 33.41 -7.35 -16.97
C ASP A 24 32.18 -6.67 -16.33
N ALA A 25 31.55 -5.79 -17.06
CA ALA A 25 30.35 -5.09 -16.54
C ALA A 25 29.22 -6.06 -16.17
N LEU A 26 29.14 -7.20 -16.86
CA LEU A 26 28.14 -8.24 -16.62
C LEU A 26 28.40 -8.98 -15.29
N ASP A 27 29.67 -9.27 -14.96
CA ASP A 27 30.01 -9.91 -13.68
C ASP A 27 29.61 -9.04 -12.50
N TRP A 28 29.97 -7.76 -12.54
CA TRP A 28 29.59 -6.79 -11.50
C TRP A 28 28.07 -6.59 -11.44
N TYR A 29 27.40 -6.49 -12.58
CA TYR A 29 25.95 -6.40 -12.64
C TYR A 29 25.28 -7.62 -11.99
N THR A 30 25.78 -8.83 -12.27
CA THR A 30 25.21 -10.07 -11.71
C THR A 30 25.33 -10.11 -10.21
N ARG A 31 26.49 -9.67 -9.65
CA ARG A 31 26.66 -9.52 -8.19
C ARG A 31 25.73 -8.47 -7.61
N GLY A 32 25.53 -7.37 -8.31
CA GLY A 32 24.58 -6.34 -7.92
C GLY A 32 23.16 -6.87 -7.87
N GLN A 33 22.73 -7.65 -8.87
CA GLN A 33 21.41 -8.30 -8.89
C GLN A 33 21.25 -9.31 -7.74
N TYR A 34 22.27 -10.08 -7.45
CA TYR A 34 22.27 -11.01 -6.31
C TYR A 34 22.11 -10.25 -4.98
N ALA A 35 22.86 -9.17 -4.78
CA ALA A 35 22.74 -8.32 -3.59
C ALA A 35 21.34 -7.69 -3.47
N LEU A 36 20.74 -7.22 -4.58
CA LEU A 36 19.35 -6.74 -4.60
C LEU A 36 18.37 -7.84 -4.16
N GLY A 37 18.54 -9.06 -4.65
CA GLY A 37 17.70 -10.21 -4.28
C GLY A 37 17.75 -10.53 -2.78
N LEU A 38 18.85 -10.22 -2.12
CA LEU A 38 19.02 -10.34 -0.66
C LEU A 38 18.55 -9.09 0.11
N GLY A 39 18.09 -8.03 -0.56
CA GLY A 39 17.73 -6.76 0.06
C GLY A 39 18.93 -5.93 0.52
N ASN A 40 20.16 -6.33 0.13
CA ASN A 40 21.38 -5.59 0.48
C ASN A 40 21.64 -4.48 -0.54
N TYR A 41 20.91 -3.37 -0.40
CA TYR A 41 20.93 -2.27 -1.36
C TYR A 41 22.27 -1.55 -1.44
N ALA A 42 23.03 -1.50 -0.35
CA ALA A 42 24.35 -0.84 -0.32
C ALA A 42 25.39 -1.62 -1.15
N ASP A 43 25.45 -2.95 -0.98
CA ASP A 43 26.33 -3.80 -1.77
C ASP A 43 25.87 -3.85 -3.24
N ALA A 44 24.54 -3.87 -3.47
CA ALA A 44 23.99 -3.80 -4.82
C ALA A 44 24.45 -2.51 -5.53
N LEU A 45 24.31 -1.35 -4.88
CA LEU A 45 24.77 -0.06 -5.40
C LEU A 45 26.26 -0.09 -5.73
N THR A 46 27.10 -0.58 -4.81
CA THR A 46 28.54 -0.71 -5.01
C THR A 46 28.88 -1.55 -6.23
N ASN A 47 28.20 -2.67 -6.44
CA ASN A 47 28.45 -3.55 -7.57
C ASN A 47 27.94 -2.94 -8.90
N PHE A 48 26.81 -2.25 -8.89
CA PHE A 48 26.34 -1.53 -10.09
C PHE A 48 27.28 -0.37 -10.44
N ASP A 49 27.84 0.33 -9.46
CA ASP A 49 28.84 1.38 -9.72
C ASP A 49 30.12 0.83 -10.35
N LYS A 50 30.57 -0.38 -9.94
CA LYS A 50 31.69 -1.07 -10.58
C LYS A 50 31.35 -1.50 -12.01
N ALA A 51 30.13 -2.00 -12.26
CA ALA A 51 29.67 -2.31 -13.61
C ALA A 51 29.69 -1.06 -14.51
N LEU A 52 29.25 0.08 -13.98
CA LEU A 52 29.22 1.37 -14.67
C LEU A 52 30.62 2.00 -14.83
N ALA A 53 31.58 1.64 -13.99
CA ALA A 53 32.99 2.03 -14.18
C ALA A 53 33.64 1.30 -15.38
N VAL A 54 33.16 0.07 -15.69
CA VAL A 54 33.59 -0.69 -16.87
C VAL A 54 32.84 -0.22 -18.13
N ASP A 55 31.51 -0.06 -18.04
CA ASP A 55 30.65 0.46 -19.12
C ASP A 55 29.64 1.46 -18.56
N GLN A 56 29.89 2.74 -18.78
CA GLN A 56 29.06 3.84 -18.29
C GLN A 56 27.64 3.87 -18.88
N ASN A 57 27.43 3.22 -20.03
CA ASN A 57 26.16 3.15 -20.73
C ASN A 57 25.49 1.78 -20.57
N TYR A 58 25.93 0.97 -19.62
CA TYR A 58 25.31 -0.33 -19.35
C TYR A 58 23.92 -0.16 -18.71
N ALA A 59 22.89 -0.06 -19.56
CA ALA A 59 21.52 0.23 -19.14
C ALA A 59 21.01 -0.70 -18.01
N PRO A 60 21.28 -2.04 -17.99
CA PRO A 60 20.87 -2.89 -16.88
C PRO A 60 21.45 -2.48 -15.54
N ALA A 61 22.73 -2.03 -15.50
CA ALA A 61 23.34 -1.57 -14.26
C ALA A 61 22.80 -0.21 -13.81
N LEU A 62 22.51 0.71 -14.73
CA LEU A 62 21.84 1.98 -14.41
C LEU A 62 20.45 1.73 -13.82
N SER A 63 19.68 0.82 -14.40
CA SER A 63 18.38 0.40 -13.91
C SER A 63 18.46 -0.23 -12.51
N GLY A 64 19.41 -1.17 -12.31
CA GLY A 64 19.68 -1.78 -11.01
C GLY A 64 20.12 -0.77 -9.96
N LYS A 65 20.98 0.18 -10.34
CA LYS A 65 21.40 1.30 -9.48
C LYS A 65 20.22 2.14 -9.02
N ALA A 66 19.27 2.45 -9.91
CA ALA A 66 18.07 3.20 -9.56
C ALA A 66 17.21 2.44 -8.53
N VAL A 67 17.05 1.12 -8.68
CA VAL A 67 16.35 0.28 -7.72
C VAL A 67 17.06 0.26 -6.36
N ALA A 68 18.39 0.10 -6.35
CA ALA A 68 19.18 0.09 -5.12
C ALA A 68 19.10 1.44 -4.38
N LEU A 69 19.20 2.56 -5.10
CA LEU A 69 19.07 3.90 -4.54
C LEU A 69 17.69 4.16 -3.94
N ASN A 70 16.61 3.69 -4.59
CA ASN A 70 15.27 3.72 -4.01
C ASN A 70 15.18 2.91 -2.71
N GLY A 71 15.80 1.74 -2.66
CA GLY A 71 15.87 0.92 -1.46
C GLY A 71 16.62 1.59 -0.30
N LEU A 72 17.60 2.41 -0.61
CA LEU A 72 18.37 3.23 0.37
C LEU A 72 17.67 4.54 0.75
N GLY A 73 16.55 4.90 0.11
CA GLY A 73 15.86 6.17 0.33
C GLY A 73 16.48 7.36 -0.43
N ASN A 74 17.46 7.14 -1.30
CA ASN A 74 18.11 8.16 -2.11
C ASN A 74 17.31 8.41 -3.40
N TYR A 75 16.09 8.90 -3.26
CA TYR A 75 15.09 8.98 -4.33
C TYR A 75 15.50 9.91 -5.48
N ALA A 76 16.15 11.03 -5.18
CA ALA A 76 16.61 11.97 -6.21
C ALA A 76 17.65 11.33 -7.14
N ASP A 77 18.64 10.66 -6.58
CA ASP A 77 19.67 9.96 -7.35
C ASP A 77 19.07 8.75 -8.10
N ALA A 78 18.07 8.08 -7.51
CA ALA A 78 17.35 7.00 -8.16
C ALA A 78 16.65 7.48 -9.44
N ILE A 79 16.00 8.65 -9.40
CA ILE A 79 15.36 9.26 -10.56
C ILE A 79 16.40 9.51 -11.66
N ILE A 80 17.54 10.12 -11.32
CA ILE A 80 18.63 10.42 -12.27
C ILE A 80 19.17 9.14 -12.92
N ALA A 81 19.43 8.10 -12.13
CA ALA A 81 19.94 6.82 -12.64
C ALA A 81 18.90 6.13 -13.54
N ALA A 82 17.62 6.17 -13.16
CA ALA A 82 16.53 5.63 -13.96
C ALA A 82 16.36 6.37 -15.29
N GLU A 83 16.45 7.70 -15.31
CA GLU A 83 16.35 8.50 -16.53
C GLU A 83 17.49 8.19 -17.52
N LYS A 84 18.72 7.99 -17.02
CA LYS A 84 19.84 7.54 -17.86
C LYS A 84 19.56 6.15 -18.46
N ALA A 85 19.03 5.20 -17.69
CA ALA A 85 18.66 3.89 -18.20
C ALA A 85 17.56 3.99 -19.25
N ILE A 86 16.51 4.79 -19.02
CA ILE A 86 15.38 5.00 -19.94
C ILE A 86 15.86 5.68 -21.25
N ALA A 87 16.83 6.60 -21.19
CA ALA A 87 17.40 7.23 -22.38
C ALA A 87 18.10 6.23 -23.30
N ILE A 88 18.68 5.15 -22.74
CA ILE A 88 19.31 4.07 -23.51
C ILE A 88 18.26 3.05 -23.96
N LYS A 89 17.36 2.65 -23.05
CA LYS A 89 16.30 1.66 -23.30
C LYS A 89 14.99 2.17 -22.74
N SER A 90 14.20 2.82 -23.59
CA SER A 90 12.95 3.49 -23.21
C SER A 90 11.86 2.55 -22.64
N SER A 91 11.94 1.24 -22.93
CA SER A 91 11.02 0.21 -22.43
C SER A 91 11.54 -0.56 -21.21
N ASP A 92 12.62 -0.09 -20.55
CA ASP A 92 13.14 -0.74 -19.35
C ASP A 92 12.17 -0.59 -18.18
N GLN A 93 11.41 -1.64 -17.90
CA GLN A 93 10.36 -1.64 -16.87
C GLN A 93 10.90 -1.38 -15.46
N ASN A 94 12.11 -1.85 -15.14
CA ASN A 94 12.71 -1.61 -13.83
C ASN A 94 13.10 -0.14 -13.66
N ALA A 95 13.69 0.47 -14.68
CA ALA A 95 14.02 1.89 -14.69
C ALA A 95 12.75 2.76 -14.63
N LEU A 96 11.72 2.44 -15.45
CA LEU A 96 10.43 3.14 -15.43
C LEU A 96 9.77 3.07 -14.05
N ASN A 97 9.75 1.88 -13.44
CA ASN A 97 9.20 1.69 -12.09
C ASN A 97 10.02 2.44 -11.03
N ALA A 98 11.35 2.37 -11.10
CA ALA A 98 12.22 3.06 -10.15
C ALA A 98 12.05 4.59 -10.23
N ARG A 99 11.90 5.14 -11.44
CA ARG A 99 11.61 6.57 -11.65
C ARG A 99 10.25 6.95 -11.06
N ALA A 100 9.20 6.20 -11.40
CA ALA A 100 7.85 6.47 -10.91
C ALA A 100 7.75 6.45 -9.39
N PHE A 101 8.42 5.46 -8.75
CA PHE A 101 8.51 5.34 -7.30
C PHE A 101 9.34 6.44 -6.66
N GLY A 102 10.48 6.80 -7.25
CA GLY A 102 11.31 7.93 -6.78
C GLY A 102 10.53 9.24 -6.79
N LEU A 103 9.81 9.54 -7.89
CA LEU A 103 8.93 10.70 -8.00
C LEU A 103 7.81 10.70 -6.95
N LEU A 104 7.21 9.53 -6.68
CA LEU A 104 6.22 9.37 -5.63
C LEU A 104 6.77 9.77 -4.26
N LYS A 105 7.97 9.27 -3.94
CA LYS A 105 8.63 9.47 -2.63
C LYS A 105 9.14 10.89 -2.43
N THR A 106 9.49 11.59 -3.49
CA THR A 106 9.87 13.01 -3.45
C THR A 106 8.67 13.97 -3.43
N GLY A 107 7.44 13.44 -3.51
CA GLY A 107 6.22 14.23 -3.50
C GLY A 107 5.84 14.84 -4.86
N MET A 108 6.53 14.46 -5.93
CA MET A 108 6.24 14.86 -7.30
C MET A 108 5.10 13.99 -7.87
N TYR A 109 3.90 14.15 -7.27
CA TYR A 109 2.79 13.22 -7.51
C TYR A 109 2.24 13.24 -8.93
N ALA A 110 2.20 14.41 -9.58
CA ALA A 110 1.69 14.53 -10.94
C ALA A 110 2.62 13.84 -11.96
N GLU A 111 3.92 14.03 -11.79
CA GLU A 111 4.95 13.40 -12.59
C GLU A 111 5.00 11.89 -12.32
N SER A 112 4.82 11.48 -11.06
CA SER A 112 4.74 10.07 -10.67
C SER A 112 3.59 9.36 -11.37
N VAL A 113 2.38 9.96 -11.39
CA VAL A 113 1.23 9.40 -12.13
C VAL A 113 1.57 9.19 -13.60
N THR A 114 2.13 10.20 -14.26
CA THR A 114 2.54 10.11 -15.67
C THR A 114 3.59 9.02 -15.90
N ALA A 115 4.54 8.88 -14.96
CA ALA A 115 5.56 7.83 -15.02
C ALA A 115 4.96 6.43 -14.85
N TYR A 116 3.96 6.24 -13.95
CA TYR A 116 3.22 4.97 -13.84
C TYR A 116 2.39 4.68 -15.11
N ASP A 117 1.75 5.68 -15.72
CA ASP A 117 1.04 5.50 -16.99
C ASP A 117 2.00 5.01 -18.08
N THR A 118 3.21 5.58 -18.17
CA THR A 118 4.26 5.13 -19.10
C THR A 118 4.70 3.70 -18.80
N LEU A 119 4.85 3.35 -17.53
CA LEU A 119 5.20 1.99 -17.08
C LEU A 119 4.13 0.97 -17.50
N PHE A 120 2.84 1.31 -17.36
CA PHE A 120 1.75 0.45 -17.78
C PHE A 120 1.68 0.30 -19.31
N LEU A 121 1.98 1.34 -20.07
CA LEU A 121 2.12 1.26 -21.53
C LEU A 121 3.28 0.33 -21.94
N ALA A 122 4.33 0.20 -21.11
CA ALA A 122 5.41 -0.75 -21.30
C ALA A 122 5.05 -2.18 -20.86
N GLY A 123 3.80 -2.45 -20.47
CA GLY A 123 3.30 -3.78 -20.12
C GLY A 123 3.60 -4.24 -18.69
N TYR A 124 3.90 -3.33 -17.77
CA TYR A 124 4.17 -3.66 -16.38
C TYR A 124 2.89 -3.56 -15.54
N PHE A 125 2.20 -4.68 -15.34
CA PHE A 125 0.94 -4.76 -14.60
C PHE A 125 1.12 -5.50 -13.27
N ARG A 126 1.58 -4.78 -12.24
CA ARG A 126 1.78 -5.32 -10.90
C ARG A 126 0.96 -4.54 -9.87
N ALA A 127 0.53 -5.24 -8.82
CA ALA A 127 -0.30 -4.67 -7.76
C ALA A 127 0.37 -3.45 -7.09
N ASP A 128 1.65 -3.56 -6.75
CA ASP A 128 2.42 -2.50 -6.11
C ASP A 128 2.45 -1.20 -6.93
N ALA A 129 2.62 -1.30 -8.25
CA ALA A 129 2.62 -0.14 -9.14
C ALA A 129 1.25 0.55 -9.19
N PHE A 130 0.15 -0.21 -9.27
CA PHE A 130 -1.20 0.36 -9.23
C PHE A 130 -1.53 0.96 -7.87
N CYS A 131 -1.16 0.33 -6.76
CA CYS A 131 -1.32 0.89 -5.43
C CYS A 131 -0.55 2.22 -5.26
N ASN A 132 0.68 2.28 -5.74
CA ASN A 132 1.50 3.49 -5.70
C ASN A 132 0.90 4.61 -6.56
N GLN A 133 0.37 4.29 -7.75
CA GLN A 133 -0.35 5.26 -8.57
C GLN A 133 -1.62 5.75 -7.87
N GLY A 134 -2.38 4.85 -7.24
CA GLY A 134 -3.56 5.21 -6.44
C GLY A 134 -3.21 6.18 -5.31
N TYR A 135 -2.09 5.94 -4.62
CA TYR A 135 -1.59 6.85 -3.60
C TYR A 135 -1.24 8.24 -4.18
N ALA A 136 -0.55 8.28 -5.33
CA ALA A 136 -0.25 9.54 -6.01
C ALA A 136 -1.53 10.32 -6.35
N TYR A 137 -2.58 9.64 -6.83
CA TYR A 137 -3.87 10.27 -7.09
C TYR A 137 -4.55 10.79 -5.82
N LEU A 138 -4.47 10.07 -4.69
CA LEU A 138 -4.99 10.57 -3.41
C LEU A 138 -4.29 11.85 -2.98
N MET A 139 -2.96 11.91 -3.12
CA MET A 139 -2.18 13.12 -2.79
C MET A 139 -2.53 14.32 -3.67
N LEU A 140 -3.01 14.06 -4.89
CA LEU A 140 -3.53 15.07 -5.82
C LEU A 140 -5.03 15.38 -5.61
N ASN A 141 -5.67 14.84 -4.56
CA ASN A 141 -7.12 14.93 -4.31
C ASN A 141 -8.00 14.40 -5.46
N LYS A 142 -7.49 13.47 -6.27
CA LYS A 142 -8.20 12.81 -7.37
C LYS A 142 -8.72 11.44 -6.91
N SER A 143 -9.64 11.45 -5.93
CA SER A 143 -10.12 10.23 -5.27
C SER A 143 -10.82 9.25 -6.22
N ASP A 144 -11.47 9.73 -7.28
CA ASP A 144 -12.09 8.90 -8.33
C ASP A 144 -11.05 8.04 -9.06
N LYS A 145 -9.93 8.66 -9.49
CA LYS A 145 -8.83 7.95 -10.14
C LYS A 145 -8.07 7.05 -9.17
N ALA A 146 -7.94 7.48 -7.91
CA ALA A 146 -7.34 6.66 -6.87
C ALA A 146 -8.12 5.35 -6.67
N VAL A 147 -9.46 5.40 -6.58
CA VAL A 147 -10.30 4.19 -6.49
C VAL A 147 -10.01 3.24 -7.65
N THR A 148 -10.03 3.74 -8.90
CA THR A 148 -9.76 2.92 -10.09
C THR A 148 -8.39 2.24 -10.03
N SER A 149 -7.35 2.95 -9.56
CA SER A 149 -6.01 2.36 -9.43
C SER A 149 -5.94 1.33 -8.30
N TYR A 150 -6.59 1.59 -7.16
CA TYR A 150 -6.66 0.61 -6.06
C TYR A 150 -7.49 -0.62 -6.41
N GLU A 151 -8.57 -0.48 -7.19
CA GLU A 151 -9.34 -1.63 -7.71
C GLU A 151 -8.47 -2.55 -8.55
N LYS A 152 -7.61 -2.00 -9.42
CA LYS A 152 -6.65 -2.79 -10.19
C LYS A 152 -5.59 -3.44 -9.28
N CYS A 153 -5.10 -2.72 -8.28
CA CYS A 153 -4.17 -3.25 -7.28
C CYS A 153 -4.76 -4.46 -6.56
N THR A 154 -5.98 -4.33 -6.00
CA THR A 154 -6.65 -5.38 -5.22
C THR A 154 -7.19 -6.52 -6.08
N ALA A 155 -7.45 -6.28 -7.36
CA ALA A 155 -7.79 -7.33 -8.33
C ALA A 155 -6.59 -8.23 -8.66
N ILE A 156 -5.38 -7.65 -8.74
CA ILE A 156 -4.13 -8.40 -8.99
C ILE A 156 -3.66 -9.10 -7.70
N ASP A 157 -3.72 -8.41 -6.57
CA ASP A 157 -3.37 -8.96 -5.26
C ASP A 157 -4.50 -8.73 -4.25
N PRO A 158 -5.45 -9.68 -4.15
CA PRO A 158 -6.55 -9.61 -3.19
C PRO A 158 -6.13 -9.64 -1.72
N THR A 159 -4.87 -9.98 -1.43
CA THR A 159 -4.31 -10.01 -0.07
C THR A 159 -3.61 -8.70 0.30
N ASN A 160 -3.61 -7.71 -0.58
CA ASN A 160 -2.97 -6.43 -0.36
C ASN A 160 -3.79 -5.59 0.63
N LEU A 161 -3.37 -5.60 1.89
CA LEU A 161 -4.03 -4.88 2.98
C LEU A 161 -4.10 -3.36 2.72
N ASP A 162 -2.97 -2.79 2.27
CA ASP A 162 -2.89 -1.35 2.01
C ASP A 162 -3.80 -0.94 0.85
N GLY A 163 -3.86 -1.76 -0.20
CA GLY A 163 -4.75 -1.55 -1.34
C GLY A 163 -6.20 -1.41 -0.91
N TRP A 164 -6.73 -2.38 -0.14
CA TRP A 164 -8.09 -2.33 0.37
C TRP A 164 -8.33 -1.16 1.33
N THR A 165 -7.35 -0.87 2.22
CA THR A 165 -7.47 0.22 3.20
C THR A 165 -7.54 1.57 2.50
N GLN A 166 -6.65 1.82 1.55
CA GLN A 166 -6.60 3.08 0.81
C GLN A 166 -7.75 3.23 -0.18
N GLN A 167 -8.23 2.13 -0.77
CA GLN A 167 -9.46 2.13 -1.57
C GLN A 167 -10.65 2.57 -0.72
N GLY A 168 -10.79 2.03 0.48
CA GLY A 168 -11.84 2.45 1.41
C GLY A 168 -11.74 3.93 1.76
N LEU A 169 -10.54 4.46 2.01
CA LEU A 169 -10.32 5.88 2.27
C LEU A 169 -10.68 6.76 1.06
N ALA A 170 -10.29 6.36 -0.15
CA ALA A 170 -10.64 7.08 -1.37
C ALA A 170 -12.15 7.13 -1.59
N LEU A 171 -12.86 6.03 -1.31
CA LEU A 171 -14.31 5.93 -1.38
C LEU A 171 -15.01 6.78 -0.30
N MET A 172 -14.44 6.85 0.91
CA MET A 172 -14.91 7.77 1.97
C MET A 172 -14.83 9.23 1.50
N ASN A 173 -13.73 9.62 0.88
CA ASN A 173 -13.55 10.98 0.34
C ASN A 173 -14.58 11.33 -0.75
N LEU A 174 -15.06 10.33 -1.49
CA LEU A 174 -16.12 10.48 -2.51
C LEU A 174 -17.55 10.42 -1.93
N GLY A 175 -17.72 10.19 -0.64
CA GLY A 175 -19.02 9.96 -0.02
C GLY A 175 -19.66 8.59 -0.33
N LYS A 176 -18.92 7.68 -0.94
CA LYS A 176 -19.35 6.33 -1.29
C LYS A 176 -19.20 5.36 -0.11
N TYR A 177 -19.90 5.68 0.98
CA TYR A 177 -19.69 5.03 2.28
C TYR A 177 -19.98 3.53 2.30
N GLN A 178 -20.98 3.05 1.53
CA GLN A 178 -21.28 1.62 1.47
C GLN A 178 -20.17 0.84 0.71
N GLU A 179 -19.64 1.42 -0.36
CA GLU A 179 -18.51 0.83 -1.09
C GLU A 179 -17.25 0.84 -0.22
N ALA A 180 -17.04 1.92 0.56
CA ALA A 180 -15.93 2.00 1.52
C ALA A 180 -16.01 0.89 2.58
N LEU A 181 -17.21 0.60 3.11
CA LEU A 181 -17.41 -0.52 4.03
C LEU A 181 -17.00 -1.85 3.40
N ASN A 182 -17.36 -2.09 2.14
CA ASN A 182 -16.98 -3.31 1.44
C ASN A 182 -15.45 -3.45 1.35
N ALA A 183 -14.74 -2.36 1.04
CA ALA A 183 -13.29 -2.34 1.01
C ALA A 183 -12.68 -2.60 2.40
N TYR A 184 -13.18 -1.93 3.45
CA TYR A 184 -12.73 -2.17 4.82
C TYR A 184 -13.08 -3.57 5.34
N ASP A 185 -14.15 -4.18 4.86
CA ASP A 185 -14.47 -5.57 5.17
C ASP A 185 -13.44 -6.54 4.61
N GLN A 186 -12.95 -6.32 3.38
CA GLN A 186 -11.84 -7.10 2.84
C GLN A 186 -10.54 -6.86 3.64
N ALA A 187 -10.22 -5.61 3.95
CA ALA A 187 -9.05 -5.26 4.77
C ALA A 187 -9.11 -5.93 6.16
N THR A 188 -10.28 -5.94 6.82
CA THR A 188 -10.45 -6.57 8.14
C THR A 188 -10.39 -8.10 8.11
N LYS A 189 -10.71 -8.75 7.00
CA LYS A 189 -10.49 -10.20 6.80
C LYS A 189 -9.00 -10.54 6.75
N ILE A 190 -8.19 -9.66 6.13
CA ILE A 190 -6.73 -9.83 6.03
C ILE A 190 -6.06 -9.54 7.38
N SER A 191 -6.49 -8.48 8.07
CA SER A 191 -5.90 -8.05 9.34
C SER A 191 -6.96 -7.74 10.39
N VAL A 192 -7.43 -8.79 11.07
CA VAL A 192 -8.49 -8.70 12.10
C VAL A 192 -8.05 -7.87 13.32
N LYS A 193 -6.75 -7.86 13.65
CA LYS A 193 -6.19 -7.21 14.83
C LYS A 193 -5.73 -5.77 14.60
N ASN A 194 -6.07 -5.18 13.47
CA ASN A 194 -5.71 -3.78 13.17
C ASN A 194 -6.78 -2.83 13.70
N ALA A 195 -6.48 -2.10 14.77
CA ALA A 195 -7.41 -1.16 15.41
C ALA A 195 -7.82 0.00 14.48
N GLU A 196 -6.92 0.46 13.61
CA GLU A 196 -7.20 1.55 12.66
C GLU A 196 -8.26 1.17 11.64
N LEU A 197 -8.24 -0.07 11.15
CA LEU A 197 -9.27 -0.57 10.22
C LEU A 197 -10.66 -0.58 10.86
N TRP A 198 -10.74 -1.02 12.13
CA TRP A 198 -12.01 -1.01 12.86
C TRP A 198 -12.51 0.41 13.11
N ASN A 199 -11.61 1.35 13.40
CA ASN A 199 -11.97 2.77 13.50
C ASN A 199 -12.49 3.32 12.16
N ASN A 200 -11.80 3.05 11.05
CA ASN A 200 -12.20 3.50 9.71
C ASN A 200 -13.56 2.90 9.30
N LYS A 201 -13.79 1.63 9.61
CA LYS A 201 -15.09 0.97 9.43
C LYS A 201 -16.19 1.64 10.25
N GLY A 202 -15.89 2.00 11.51
CA GLY A 202 -16.78 2.76 12.37
C GLY A 202 -17.16 4.12 11.78
N LEU A 203 -16.19 4.85 11.20
CA LEU A 203 -16.43 6.11 10.51
C LEU A 203 -17.35 5.94 9.29
N ALA A 204 -17.17 4.89 8.51
CA ALA A 204 -18.03 4.59 7.37
C ALA A 204 -19.48 4.27 7.80
N TYR A 205 -19.66 3.49 8.86
CA TYR A 205 -20.98 3.24 9.45
C TYR A 205 -21.61 4.54 9.99
N ALA A 206 -20.85 5.37 10.68
CA ALA A 206 -21.34 6.66 11.19
C ALA A 206 -21.80 7.59 10.07
N ALA A 207 -21.06 7.63 8.94
CA ALA A 207 -21.43 8.40 7.76
C ALA A 207 -22.71 7.91 7.09
N LEU A 208 -23.02 6.61 7.21
CA LEU A 208 -24.29 6.02 6.77
C LEU A 208 -25.44 6.19 7.78
N GLY A 209 -25.21 6.84 8.93
CA GLY A 209 -26.18 6.94 10.01
C GLY A 209 -26.40 5.65 10.81
N LYS A 210 -25.61 4.59 10.55
CA LYS A 210 -25.65 3.29 11.24
C LYS A 210 -24.87 3.37 12.56
N TYR A 211 -25.36 4.20 13.51
CA TYR A 211 -24.59 4.57 14.71
C TYR A 211 -24.33 3.39 15.67
N GLN A 212 -25.20 2.39 15.72
CA GLN A 212 -24.97 1.18 16.54
C GLN A 212 -23.82 0.34 15.99
N ASP A 213 -23.77 0.15 14.67
CA ASP A 213 -22.67 -0.57 14.01
C ASP A 213 -21.34 0.21 14.13
N ALA A 214 -21.42 1.56 14.06
CA ALA A 214 -20.28 2.43 14.32
C ALA A 214 -19.73 2.26 15.73
N LEU A 215 -20.58 2.27 16.77
CA LEU A 215 -20.19 2.06 18.17
C LEU A 215 -19.53 0.67 18.35
N GLN A 216 -20.11 -0.37 17.74
CA GLN A 216 -19.53 -1.71 17.80
C GLN A 216 -18.11 -1.73 17.18
N SER A 217 -17.93 -1.06 16.06
CA SER A 217 -16.65 -0.97 15.36
C SER A 217 -15.61 -0.19 16.17
N PHE A 218 -15.98 0.96 16.76
CA PHE A 218 -15.11 1.74 17.63
C PHE A 218 -14.76 0.99 18.92
N ASN A 219 -15.71 0.28 19.52
CA ASN A 219 -15.44 -0.59 20.68
C ASN A 219 -14.44 -1.69 20.34
N LYS A 220 -14.52 -2.26 19.14
CA LYS A 220 -13.56 -3.27 18.70
C LYS A 220 -12.18 -2.66 18.47
N ALA A 221 -12.08 -1.45 17.90
CA ALA A 221 -10.84 -0.71 17.79
C ALA A 221 -10.19 -0.46 19.16
N LEU A 222 -10.99 -0.02 20.14
CA LEU A 222 -10.54 0.25 21.52
C LEU A 222 -10.21 -1.03 22.30
N GLY A 223 -10.88 -2.14 22.02
CA GLY A 223 -10.51 -3.44 22.57
C GLY A 223 -9.14 -3.93 22.10
N LEU A 224 -8.74 -3.54 20.89
CA LEU A 224 -7.42 -3.83 20.34
C LEU A 224 -6.35 -2.82 20.78
N LYS A 225 -6.73 -1.54 20.91
CA LYS A 225 -5.87 -0.44 21.31
C LYS A 225 -6.64 0.51 22.24
N PRO A 226 -6.57 0.31 23.58
CA PRO A 226 -7.37 1.06 24.54
C PRO A 226 -7.08 2.58 24.58
N ASP A 227 -5.87 2.98 24.23
CA ASP A 227 -5.39 4.37 24.19
C ASP A 227 -5.57 5.04 22.81
N PHE A 228 -6.39 4.47 21.91
CA PHE A 228 -6.61 5.01 20.59
C PHE A 228 -7.51 6.26 20.64
N ALA A 229 -6.89 7.44 20.77
CA ALA A 229 -7.56 8.71 20.97
C ALA A 229 -8.62 9.02 19.89
N ASP A 230 -8.30 8.72 18.60
CA ASP A 230 -9.25 8.98 17.51
C ASP A 230 -10.49 8.09 17.63
N ALA A 231 -10.34 6.82 18.00
CA ALA A 231 -11.48 5.91 18.20
C ALA A 231 -12.32 6.31 19.42
N LEU A 232 -11.72 6.78 20.50
CA LEU A 232 -12.43 7.34 21.67
C LEU A 232 -13.29 8.53 21.24
N LYS A 233 -12.70 9.52 20.59
CA LYS A 233 -13.38 10.72 20.09
C LYS A 233 -14.52 10.38 19.12
N ASN A 234 -14.27 9.45 18.17
CA ASN A 234 -15.25 9.03 17.20
C ASN A 234 -16.43 8.31 17.87
N LYS A 235 -16.16 7.43 18.84
CA LYS A 235 -17.18 6.76 19.65
C LYS A 235 -18.06 7.78 20.37
N GLU A 236 -17.48 8.74 21.07
CA GLU A 236 -18.22 9.79 21.77
C GLU A 236 -19.13 10.58 20.84
N SER A 237 -18.66 10.91 19.64
CA SER A 237 -19.41 11.69 18.64
C SER A 237 -20.71 11.01 18.16
N VAL A 238 -20.81 9.68 18.28
CA VAL A 238 -21.95 8.89 17.82
C VAL A 238 -22.81 8.33 18.97
N MET A 239 -22.33 8.34 20.21
CA MET A 239 -23.05 7.77 21.37
C MET A 239 -24.45 8.36 21.56
N GLY A 240 -24.60 9.68 21.53
CA GLY A 240 -25.88 10.34 21.69
C GLY A 240 -26.86 10.03 20.55
N LYS A 241 -26.33 9.91 19.32
CA LYS A 241 -27.12 9.60 18.13
C LYS A 241 -27.60 8.14 18.11
N ALA A 242 -26.81 7.21 18.64
CA ALA A 242 -27.17 5.81 18.75
C ALA A 242 -28.31 5.53 19.70
N GLN A 243 -28.44 6.33 20.77
CA GLN A 243 -29.52 6.19 21.77
C GLN A 243 -30.88 6.65 21.24
N VAL A 244 -30.93 7.65 20.36
CA VAL A 244 -32.18 8.17 19.79
C VAL A 244 -32.89 7.15 18.91
N VAL A 245 -32.17 6.28 18.21
CA VAL A 245 -32.73 5.28 17.29
C VAL A 245 -33.44 4.14 18.03
N THR A 246 -33.12 3.88 19.28
CA THR A 246 -33.75 2.77 20.07
C THR A 246 -35.12 3.10 20.61
N PHE A 247 -35.58 4.36 20.59
CA PHE A 247 -36.88 4.77 21.12
C PHE A 247 -37.99 4.91 20.06
N SER A 248 -37.72 4.66 18.78
CA SER A 248 -38.75 4.72 17.72
C SER A 248 -39.49 3.38 17.49
N GLY A 249 -39.27 2.40 18.34
CA GLY A 249 -40.09 1.18 18.37
C GLY A 249 -41.28 1.38 19.25
N THR A 250 -42.51 1.34 18.70
CA THR A 250 -43.75 1.25 19.43
C THR A 250 -43.68 0.10 20.44
N VAL A 251 -43.42 0.44 21.70
CA VAL A 251 -43.59 -0.50 22.80
C VAL A 251 -45.09 -0.63 23.03
N THR A 252 -45.72 -1.60 22.40
CA THR A 252 -47.03 -2.07 22.90
C THR A 252 -46.75 -2.78 24.22
N PRO A 253 -47.25 -2.28 25.37
CA PRO A 253 -47.08 -2.99 26.63
C PRO A 253 -47.91 -4.28 26.55
N THR A 254 -47.25 -5.40 26.35
CA THR A 254 -47.90 -6.72 26.55
C THR A 254 -48.00 -6.94 28.05
N VAL A 255 -49.14 -6.61 28.64
CA VAL A 255 -49.42 -6.91 30.03
C VAL A 255 -49.67 -8.42 30.13
N THR A 256 -48.67 -9.16 30.52
CA THR A 256 -48.86 -10.57 30.90
C THR A 256 -49.41 -10.60 32.33
N ILE A 257 -50.71 -10.76 32.49
CA ILE A 257 -51.35 -10.94 33.80
C ILE A 257 -51.08 -12.39 34.27
N SER A 258 -50.04 -12.56 35.08
CA SER A 258 -49.86 -13.79 35.88
C SER A 258 -50.73 -13.67 37.13
N ARG A 259 -51.78 -14.49 37.20
CA ARG A 259 -52.68 -14.58 38.33
C ARG A 259 -52.05 -15.37 39.46
N ILE A 260 -51.50 -14.69 40.46
CA ILE A 260 -51.23 -15.28 41.79
C ILE A 260 -51.56 -14.22 42.87
N GLY A 261 -52.56 -14.50 43.68
CA GLY A 261 -52.70 -14.07 45.09
C GLY A 261 -52.97 -12.59 45.34
N THR A 262 -54.24 -12.35 45.67
CA THR A 262 -54.80 -11.21 46.45
C THR A 262 -53.83 -10.37 47.26
N PHE A 263 -53.56 -9.11 46.83
CA PHE A 263 -53.43 -7.91 47.67
C PHE A 263 -53.74 -6.70 46.80
N PHE A 264 -54.81 -5.98 47.11
CA PHE A 264 -55.15 -4.70 46.51
C PHE A 264 -54.19 -3.63 47.02
N THR A 265 -53.36 -3.06 46.17
CA THR A 265 -52.78 -1.74 46.38
C THR A 265 -53.22 -0.83 45.26
N THR A 266 -53.98 0.19 45.60
CA THR A 266 -54.39 1.28 44.71
C THR A 266 -53.17 2.06 44.27
N VAL A 267 -52.84 1.97 42.96
CA VAL A 267 -51.85 2.84 42.36
C VAL A 267 -52.59 4.03 41.75
N THR A 268 -52.36 5.22 42.35
CA THR A 268 -52.83 6.49 41.79
C THR A 268 -52.02 6.78 40.51
N PRO A 269 -52.69 7.17 39.40
CA PRO A 269 -51.96 7.54 38.19
C PRO A 269 -51.22 8.88 38.37
N SER A 270 -49.95 8.88 38.11
CA SER A 270 -49.14 10.08 37.96
C SER A 270 -49.52 10.88 36.74
N PRO A 271 -49.61 12.21 36.78
CA PRO A 271 -50.09 13.01 35.66
C PRO A 271 -49.15 12.92 34.44
N LEU A 272 -49.74 12.89 33.26
CA LEU A 272 -49.07 12.97 31.97
C LEU A 272 -48.18 14.25 31.89
N PRO A 273 -47.00 14.17 31.31
CA PRO A 273 -46.26 15.35 30.89
C PRO A 273 -47.01 16.05 29.74
N THR A 274 -47.26 17.33 29.93
CA THR A 274 -47.83 18.25 28.95
C THR A 274 -47.08 18.24 27.64
N GLU A 275 -47.86 18.22 26.58
CA GLU A 275 -47.45 18.41 25.19
C GLU A 275 -46.51 19.60 25.03
N VAL A 276 -45.28 19.33 24.54
CA VAL A 276 -44.35 20.40 24.09
C VAL A 276 -44.55 20.52 22.58
N THR A 277 -45.19 21.61 22.20
CA THR A 277 -45.30 22.07 20.81
C THR A 277 -43.96 22.20 20.15
N PRO A 278 -43.76 21.72 18.92
CA PRO A 278 -42.55 21.95 18.18
C PRO A 278 -42.57 23.38 17.63
N GLN A 279 -41.61 24.19 18.07
CA GLN A 279 -41.38 25.52 17.53
C GLN A 279 -40.08 25.51 16.69
N ALA A 280 -40.25 26.02 15.47
CA ALA A 280 -39.27 26.73 14.63
C ALA A 280 -38.22 25.90 13.87
N THR A 281 -38.51 25.77 12.61
CA THR A 281 -37.62 25.91 11.45
C THR A 281 -36.32 26.65 11.74
N VAL A 282 -35.20 25.94 11.64
CA VAL A 282 -33.91 26.55 11.36
C VAL A 282 -33.48 26.07 9.98
N THR A 283 -33.61 26.97 9.03
CA THR A 283 -32.93 26.91 7.75
C THR A 283 -31.45 27.17 8.01
N GLY A 284 -30.64 26.13 8.04
CA GLY A 284 -29.18 26.20 8.07
C GLY A 284 -28.65 25.36 6.91
N GLU A 285 -27.95 26.03 5.99
CA GLU A 285 -27.16 25.40 4.94
C GLU A 285 -26.29 24.28 5.50
N PRO A 286 -26.06 23.19 4.75
CA PRO A 286 -25.17 22.12 5.20
C PRO A 286 -23.75 22.66 5.28
N GLN A 287 -23.27 22.88 6.50
CA GLN A 287 -21.85 23.09 6.73
C GLN A 287 -21.08 21.88 6.18
N LYS A 288 -20.18 22.15 5.24
CA LYS A 288 -19.13 21.22 4.83
C LYS A 288 -18.35 20.82 6.08
N THR A 289 -18.69 19.67 6.64
CA THR A 289 -17.83 19.02 7.63
C THR A 289 -16.58 18.58 6.89
N THR A 290 -15.49 19.32 7.08
CA THR A 290 -14.16 18.86 6.69
C THR A 290 -13.87 17.62 7.53
N VAL A 291 -13.89 16.46 6.85
CA VAL A 291 -13.41 15.21 7.42
C VAL A 291 -11.94 15.42 7.79
N PRO A 292 -11.52 15.16 9.05
CA PRO A 292 -10.12 15.29 9.41
C PRO A 292 -9.28 14.41 8.51
N VAL A 293 -8.38 15.03 7.76
CA VAL A 293 -7.37 14.30 6.97
C VAL A 293 -6.63 13.39 7.93
N ALA A 294 -6.74 12.09 7.74
CA ALA A 294 -6.03 11.10 8.53
C ALA A 294 -4.54 11.47 8.53
N LYS A 295 -3.94 11.56 9.72
CA LYS A 295 -2.50 11.78 9.90
C LYS A 295 -1.77 10.75 9.03
N LYS A 296 -0.74 11.22 8.31
CA LYS A 296 0.18 10.40 7.53
C LYS A 296 0.51 9.11 8.27
N THR A 297 -0.17 8.03 7.94
CA THR A 297 0.36 6.71 8.24
C THR A 297 1.62 6.59 7.42
N THR A 298 2.73 6.32 8.07
CA THR A 298 3.99 6.04 7.39
C THR A 298 3.75 4.80 6.52
N TYR A 299 3.55 5.04 5.22
CA TYR A 299 3.48 3.99 4.22
C TYR A 299 4.80 3.24 4.25
N SER A 300 4.80 2.03 4.80
CA SER A 300 5.93 1.11 4.64
C SER A 300 5.88 0.61 3.21
N PRO A 301 6.87 0.94 2.37
CA PRO A 301 6.86 0.43 1.01
C PRO A 301 6.91 -1.09 1.08
N VAL A 302 5.99 -1.74 0.36
CA VAL A 302 6.10 -3.17 0.12
C VAL A 302 7.49 -3.39 -0.49
N SER A 303 8.31 -4.17 0.19
CA SER A 303 9.67 -4.47 -0.25
C SER A 303 9.63 -4.99 -1.70
N PRO A 304 10.51 -4.52 -2.60
CA PRO A 304 10.61 -5.03 -3.97
C PRO A 304 11.02 -6.51 -4.04
N LEU A 305 11.26 -7.15 -2.89
CA LEU A 305 11.68 -8.55 -2.77
C LEU A 305 10.71 -9.58 -3.37
N THR A 306 9.41 -9.28 -3.50
CA THR A 306 8.46 -10.23 -4.08
C THR A 306 8.56 -10.36 -5.61
N ALA A 307 9.35 -9.47 -6.25
CA ALA A 307 9.47 -9.46 -7.71
C ALA A 307 10.43 -10.53 -8.28
N LEU A 308 11.36 -11.05 -7.50
CA LEU A 308 12.42 -11.96 -7.97
C LEU A 308 12.16 -13.43 -7.73
N ALA A 309 11.24 -13.80 -6.84
CA ALA A 309 10.94 -15.21 -6.56
C ALA A 309 10.29 -15.98 -7.74
N GLY A 310 9.67 -15.27 -8.69
CA GLY A 310 9.00 -15.88 -9.84
C GLY A 310 9.92 -16.32 -10.99
N VAL A 311 11.13 -15.75 -11.09
CA VAL A 311 12.02 -16.02 -12.24
C VAL A 311 12.90 -17.26 -12.02
N PHE A 312 13.22 -17.62 -10.78
CA PHE A 312 14.09 -18.78 -10.50
C PHE A 312 13.42 -20.14 -10.63
N VAL A 313 12.09 -20.23 -10.56
CA VAL A 313 11.37 -21.52 -10.72
C VAL A 313 11.33 -21.97 -12.17
N VAL A 314 11.37 -21.07 -13.14
CA VAL A 314 11.29 -21.41 -14.57
C VAL A 314 12.64 -21.86 -15.13
N CYS A 315 13.76 -21.31 -14.67
CA CYS A 315 15.10 -21.75 -15.14
C CYS A 315 15.54 -23.10 -14.55
N GLY A 316 15.12 -23.44 -13.32
CA GLY A 316 15.43 -24.74 -12.72
C GLY A 316 14.79 -25.94 -13.43
N PHE A 317 13.60 -25.74 -14.00
CA PHE A 317 12.89 -26.81 -14.73
C PHE A 317 13.42 -27.07 -16.15
N ILE A 318 14.10 -26.13 -16.78
CA ILE A 318 14.66 -26.30 -18.13
C ILE A 318 15.98 -27.06 -18.10
N LEU A 319 16.78 -26.89 -17.04
CA LEU A 319 18.06 -27.61 -16.89
C LEU A 319 17.89 -29.08 -16.45
N ALA A 320 16.85 -29.39 -15.69
CA ALA A 320 16.57 -30.75 -15.25
C ALA A 320 16.03 -31.67 -16.38
N LYS A 321 15.46 -31.09 -17.44
CA LYS A 321 14.88 -31.88 -18.56
C LYS A 321 15.88 -32.28 -19.62
N ASN A 322 17.07 -31.71 -19.64
CA ASN A 322 18.12 -32.01 -20.59
C ASN A 322 19.15 -33.05 -20.11
N HIS A 323 19.07 -33.51 -18.85
CA HIS A 323 19.99 -34.50 -18.29
C HIS A 323 19.43 -35.95 -18.25
N ILE A 324 18.20 -36.20 -18.74
CA ILE A 324 17.57 -37.54 -18.73
C ILE A 324 17.46 -38.15 -20.15
N ARG A 325 18.17 -37.58 -21.16
CA ARG A 325 18.31 -38.21 -22.47
C ARG A 325 19.77 -38.22 -22.90
N LYS A 326 20.52 -39.14 -22.33
CA LYS A 326 21.65 -39.84 -22.94
C LYS A 326 21.80 -41.18 -22.24
#